data_64197ff01142149ddb972d8b67d565bb
#
_entry.id   64197ff01142149ddb972d8b67d565bb
#
_cell.length_a   1.000
_cell.length_b   1.000
_cell.length_c   1.000
_cell.angle_alpha   90.00
_cell.angle_beta   90.00
_cell.angle_gamma   90.00
#
_symmetry.space_group_name_H-M   'P 1'
#
loop_
_entity.id
_entity.type
_entity.pdbx_description
1 polymer ?
#
loop_
_entity_poly.entity_id
_entity_poly.type
_entity_poly.pdbx_seq_one_letter_code
_entity_poly.pdbx_strand_id
1 'polypeptide(L)'
;MDLKVKKILSLFAGLLLLVPLYIVLHEGGHTLTAVMCGAQITQFRILGAYMTYEGGTFNAFTLPLFHSAGLLLPVLVALLYMLSYRSGTESIFYRIFSFLFILIPTGSILAWVIVPVLYMLGQAPQTDDAAKFIDSSGLSPWVVLLGAVLLFAGCLFLAWKKKIFQNYWAAVKSEAS
;
A
#
# COMPACT_ATOMS: atom_id res chain seq x y z
N MET A 1 -10.26 -31.96 -2.01
CA MET A 1 -9.71 -30.97 -2.95
C MET A 1 -8.19 -31.05 -2.86
N ASP A 2 -7.54 -31.28 -3.99
CA ASP A 2 -6.08 -31.35 -4.06
C ASP A 2 -5.44 -30.11 -3.41
N LEU A 3 -4.35 -30.32 -2.69
CA LEU A 3 -3.63 -29.27 -1.98
C LEU A 3 -3.07 -28.19 -2.94
N LYS A 4 -2.61 -28.61 -4.12
CA LYS A 4 -2.16 -27.67 -5.16
C LYS A 4 -3.29 -26.77 -5.63
N VAL A 5 -4.48 -27.34 -5.89
CA VAL A 5 -5.67 -26.58 -6.29
C VAL A 5 -6.07 -25.60 -5.17
N LYS A 6 -6.04 -26.03 -3.91
CA LYS A 6 -6.35 -25.17 -2.75
C LYS A 6 -5.41 -23.96 -2.65
N LYS A 7 -4.10 -24.12 -2.90
CA LYS A 7 -3.11 -23.03 -2.89
C LYS A 7 -3.37 -22.06 -4.02
N ILE A 8 -3.57 -22.56 -5.23
CA ILE A 8 -3.83 -21.74 -6.43
C ILE A 8 -5.12 -20.92 -6.23
N LEU A 9 -6.21 -21.58 -5.80
CA LEU A 9 -7.48 -20.89 -5.52
C LEU A 9 -7.33 -19.84 -4.42
N SER A 10 -6.54 -20.14 -3.37
CA SER A 10 -6.27 -19.17 -2.30
C SER A 10 -5.50 -17.94 -2.80
N LEU A 11 -4.53 -18.14 -3.69
CA LEU A 11 -3.78 -17.05 -4.31
C LEU A 11 -4.69 -16.17 -5.18
N PHE A 12 -5.46 -16.80 -6.10
CA PHE A 12 -6.37 -16.06 -6.98
C PHE A 12 -7.46 -15.32 -6.21
N ALA A 13 -8.10 -15.98 -5.22
CA ALA A 13 -9.10 -15.35 -4.38
C ALA A 13 -8.51 -14.19 -3.58
N GLY A 14 -7.28 -14.36 -3.04
CA GLY A 14 -6.55 -13.31 -2.35
C GLY A 14 -6.31 -12.10 -3.26
N LEU A 15 -5.78 -12.30 -4.47
CA LEU A 15 -5.53 -11.21 -5.42
C LEU A 15 -6.84 -10.52 -5.87
N LEU A 16 -7.88 -11.32 -6.16
CA LEU A 16 -9.17 -10.79 -6.59
C LEU A 16 -9.83 -9.89 -5.54
N LEU A 17 -9.59 -10.18 -4.25
CA LEU A 17 -10.11 -9.38 -3.15
C LEU A 17 -9.19 -8.19 -2.82
N LEU A 18 -7.87 -8.43 -2.81
CA LEU A 18 -6.92 -7.47 -2.25
C LEU A 18 -6.49 -6.38 -3.22
N VAL A 19 -6.48 -6.65 -4.54
CA VAL A 19 -6.15 -5.60 -5.52
C VAL A 19 -7.23 -4.51 -5.54
N PRO A 20 -8.53 -4.83 -5.66
CA PRO A 20 -9.57 -3.80 -5.53
C PRO A 20 -9.57 -3.11 -4.16
N LEU A 21 -9.35 -3.86 -3.07
CA LEU A 21 -9.26 -3.28 -1.73
C LEU A 21 -8.10 -2.29 -1.61
N TYR A 22 -6.94 -2.62 -2.17
CA TYR A 22 -5.80 -1.69 -2.21
C TYR A 22 -6.15 -0.40 -2.95
N ILE A 23 -6.80 -0.50 -4.12
CA ILE A 23 -7.25 0.68 -4.89
C ILE A 23 -8.22 1.52 -4.06
N VAL A 24 -9.20 0.89 -3.40
CA VAL A 24 -10.15 1.60 -2.52
C VAL A 24 -9.43 2.30 -1.37
N LEU A 25 -8.42 1.69 -0.78
CA LEU A 25 -7.65 2.31 0.30
C LEU A 25 -6.77 3.45 -0.23
N HIS A 26 -6.13 3.28 -1.39
CA HIS A 26 -5.29 4.29 -2.02
C HIS A 26 -6.11 5.54 -2.39
N GLU A 27 -7.14 5.37 -3.22
CA GLU A 27 -8.03 6.46 -3.63
C GLU A 27 -8.84 7.00 -2.44
N GLY A 28 -9.17 6.13 -1.48
CA GLY A 28 -9.82 6.48 -0.23
C GLY A 28 -8.97 7.39 0.65
N GLY A 29 -7.65 7.23 0.66
CA GLY A 29 -6.72 8.14 1.33
C GLY A 29 -6.79 9.54 0.76
N HIS A 30 -6.69 9.67 -0.57
CA HIS A 30 -6.86 10.95 -1.25
C HIS A 30 -8.25 11.56 -1.00
N THR A 31 -9.29 10.74 -1.14
CA THR A 31 -10.68 11.15 -0.90
C THR A 31 -10.87 11.71 0.50
N LEU A 32 -10.40 10.98 1.51
CA LEU A 32 -10.54 11.40 2.90
C LEU A 32 -9.88 12.77 3.14
N THR A 33 -8.66 12.95 2.65
CA THR A 33 -7.93 14.20 2.80
C THR A 33 -8.59 15.35 2.02
N ALA A 34 -9.08 15.09 0.80
CA ALA A 34 -9.79 16.09 0.01
C ALA A 34 -11.07 16.57 0.71
N VAL A 35 -11.89 15.63 1.22
CA VAL A 35 -13.12 15.96 1.97
C VAL A 35 -12.80 16.75 3.25
N MET A 36 -11.74 16.39 3.98
CA MET A 36 -11.29 17.16 5.15
C MET A 36 -10.86 18.59 4.78
N CYS A 37 -10.45 18.85 3.55
CA CYS A 37 -10.14 20.15 3.00
C CYS A 37 -11.35 20.88 2.39
N GLY A 38 -12.57 20.34 2.52
CA GLY A 38 -13.82 20.92 2.03
C GLY A 38 -14.08 20.68 0.54
N ALA A 39 -13.37 19.76 -0.11
CA ALA A 39 -13.61 19.37 -1.48
C ALA A 39 -14.82 18.45 -1.62
N GLN A 40 -15.50 18.51 -2.77
CA GLN A 40 -16.57 17.60 -3.15
C GLN A 40 -16.03 16.56 -4.12
N ILE A 41 -16.25 15.28 -3.82
CA ILE A 41 -15.80 14.19 -4.69
C ILE A 41 -16.75 14.08 -5.87
N THR A 42 -16.24 14.21 -7.08
CA THR A 42 -17.01 14.15 -8.33
C THR A 42 -16.97 12.77 -8.95
N GLN A 43 -15.88 12.02 -8.79
CA GLN A 43 -15.78 10.64 -9.25
C GLN A 43 -14.91 9.83 -8.29
N PHE A 44 -15.24 8.53 -8.14
CA PHE A 44 -14.43 7.53 -7.47
C PHE A 44 -14.54 6.23 -8.26
N ARG A 45 -13.44 5.77 -8.87
CA ARG A 45 -13.46 4.60 -9.75
C ARG A 45 -12.40 3.59 -9.34
N ILE A 46 -12.85 2.37 -9.05
CA ILE A 46 -11.96 1.22 -8.76
C ILE A 46 -11.31 0.75 -10.07
N LEU A 47 -12.11 0.58 -11.14
CA LEU A 47 -11.58 0.30 -12.47
C LEU A 47 -10.99 1.59 -13.05
N GLY A 48 -9.66 1.61 -13.19
CA GLY A 48 -8.91 2.80 -13.60
C GLY A 48 -8.12 3.44 -12.46
N ALA A 49 -8.44 3.09 -11.20
CA ALA A 49 -7.72 3.54 -10.00
C ALA A 49 -7.52 5.07 -10.00
N TYR A 50 -8.62 5.81 -9.92
CA TYR A 50 -8.57 7.26 -9.79
C TYR A 50 -9.79 7.82 -9.05
N MET A 51 -9.58 8.97 -8.42
CA MET A 51 -10.61 9.83 -7.88
C MET A 51 -10.47 11.25 -8.43
N THR A 52 -11.58 11.97 -8.53
CA THR A 52 -11.60 13.38 -8.89
C THR A 52 -12.43 14.17 -7.89
N TYR A 53 -12.08 15.44 -7.73
CA TYR A 53 -12.76 16.33 -6.80
C TYR A 53 -12.82 17.75 -7.35
N GLU A 54 -13.72 18.55 -6.81
CA GLU A 54 -13.87 19.98 -7.09
C GLU A 54 -13.88 20.78 -5.79
N GLY A 55 -13.37 22.00 -5.85
CA GLY A 55 -13.26 22.87 -4.68
C GLY A 55 -12.22 22.40 -3.68
N GLY A 56 -12.45 22.75 -2.42
CA GLY A 56 -11.50 22.49 -1.33
C GLY A 56 -10.42 23.58 -1.20
N THR A 57 -9.90 23.72 0.01
CA THR A 57 -8.79 24.65 0.30
C THR A 57 -7.64 23.89 0.90
N PHE A 58 -6.60 23.71 0.11
CA PHE A 58 -5.36 23.05 0.53
C PHE A 58 -4.33 24.10 0.94
N ASN A 59 -3.58 23.80 1.99
CA ASN A 59 -2.49 24.63 2.48
C ASN A 59 -1.15 23.86 2.41
N ALA A 60 -0.06 24.49 2.86
CA ALA A 60 1.29 23.91 2.83
C ALA A 60 1.43 22.58 3.62
N PHE A 61 0.49 22.25 4.48
CA PHE A 61 0.47 20.98 5.20
C PHE A 61 -0.51 19.96 4.56
N THR A 62 -1.71 20.40 4.22
CA THR A 62 -2.77 19.51 3.73
C THR A 62 -2.56 19.06 2.29
N LEU A 63 -1.87 19.84 1.45
CA LEU A 63 -1.56 19.44 0.08
C LEU A 63 -0.55 18.28 0.00
N PRO A 64 0.59 18.33 0.72
CA PRO A 64 1.47 17.16 0.81
C PRO A 64 0.77 15.95 1.46
N LEU A 65 -0.05 16.17 2.49
CA LEU A 65 -0.82 15.10 3.11
C LEU A 65 -1.76 14.44 2.10
N PHE A 66 -2.44 15.22 1.26
CA PHE A 66 -3.29 14.70 0.17
C PHE A 66 -2.48 13.78 -0.76
N HIS A 67 -1.30 14.22 -1.23
CA HIS A 67 -0.48 13.41 -2.13
C HIS A 67 0.10 12.16 -1.45
N SER A 68 0.40 12.20 -0.16
CA SER A 68 0.90 11.03 0.57
C SER A 68 -0.21 10.09 1.07
N ALA A 69 -1.46 10.53 1.12
CA ALA A 69 -2.56 9.78 1.72
C ALA A 69 -2.86 8.46 0.98
N GLY A 70 -2.64 8.42 -0.35
CA GLY A 70 -2.75 7.20 -1.14
C GLY A 70 -1.77 6.11 -0.74
N LEU A 71 -0.58 6.46 -0.26
CA LEU A 71 0.36 5.51 0.34
C LEU A 71 0.02 5.25 1.81
N LEU A 72 -0.22 6.31 2.59
CA LEU A 72 -0.29 6.23 4.05
C LEU A 72 -1.48 5.38 4.52
N LEU A 73 -2.66 5.51 3.90
CA LEU A 73 -3.84 4.77 4.36
C LEU A 73 -3.69 3.25 4.15
N PRO A 74 -3.33 2.71 2.96
CA PRO A 74 -3.13 1.28 2.81
C PRO A 74 -1.99 0.73 3.68
N VAL A 75 -0.89 1.48 3.86
CA VAL A 75 0.22 1.06 4.73
C VAL A 75 -0.22 1.04 6.20
N LEU A 76 -0.97 2.04 6.67
CA LEU A 76 -1.53 2.05 8.03
C LEU A 76 -2.44 0.84 8.28
N VAL A 77 -3.34 0.54 7.33
CA VAL A 77 -4.22 -0.64 7.42
C VAL A 77 -3.41 -1.94 7.44
N ALA A 78 -2.35 -2.05 6.63
CA ALA A 78 -1.45 -3.21 6.65
C ALA A 78 -0.70 -3.34 7.99
N LEU A 79 -0.23 -2.23 8.58
CA LEU A 79 0.42 -2.23 9.90
C LEU A 79 -0.55 -2.69 11.00
N LEU A 80 -1.78 -2.18 11.02
CA LEU A 80 -2.81 -2.60 11.98
C LEU A 80 -3.16 -4.08 11.80
N TYR A 81 -3.25 -4.56 10.56
CA TYR A 81 -3.43 -5.98 10.28
C TYR A 81 -2.26 -6.81 10.80
N MET A 82 -1.01 -6.41 10.56
CA MET A 82 0.17 -7.11 11.09
C MET A 82 0.16 -7.21 12.61
N LEU A 83 -0.29 -6.17 13.32
CA LEU A 83 -0.39 -6.19 14.78
C LEU A 83 -1.40 -7.24 15.27
N SER A 84 -2.51 -7.41 14.56
CA SER A 84 -3.57 -8.38 14.87
C SER A 84 -3.35 -9.78 14.30
N TYR A 85 -2.29 -9.99 13.51
CA TYR A 85 -2.02 -11.26 12.84
C TYR A 85 -1.82 -12.42 13.81
N ARG A 86 -2.50 -13.56 13.55
CA ARG A 86 -2.46 -14.79 14.36
C ARG A 86 -1.53 -15.81 13.72
N SER A 87 -0.28 -15.87 14.18
CA SER A 87 0.77 -16.73 13.61
C SER A 87 0.51 -18.24 13.79
N GLY A 88 -0.31 -18.65 14.77
CA GLY A 88 -0.68 -20.06 15.01
C GLY A 88 -1.77 -20.61 14.09
N THR A 89 -2.37 -19.81 13.21
CA THR A 89 -3.42 -20.28 12.31
C THR A 89 -2.85 -21.18 11.21
N GLU A 90 -3.42 -22.38 11.03
CA GLU A 90 -2.95 -23.36 10.05
C GLU A 90 -3.60 -23.24 8.67
N SER A 91 -4.64 -22.43 8.54
CA SER A 91 -5.37 -22.23 7.27
C SER A 91 -4.43 -21.72 6.17
N ILE A 92 -4.34 -22.47 5.07
CA ILE A 92 -3.56 -22.11 3.88
C ILE A 92 -4.05 -20.79 3.29
N PHE A 93 -5.38 -20.61 3.18
CA PHE A 93 -5.97 -19.36 2.69
C PHE A 93 -5.54 -18.18 3.56
N TYR A 94 -5.65 -18.30 4.89
CA TYR A 94 -5.27 -17.23 5.81
C TYR A 94 -3.80 -16.85 5.68
N ARG A 95 -2.89 -17.82 5.55
CA ARG A 95 -1.45 -17.58 5.41
C ARG A 95 -1.12 -16.89 4.08
N ILE A 96 -1.70 -17.34 2.96
CA ILE A 96 -1.51 -16.74 1.63
C ILE A 96 -2.14 -15.36 1.59
N PHE A 97 -3.38 -15.21 2.04
CA PHE A 97 -4.10 -13.94 2.10
C PHE A 97 -3.35 -12.91 2.93
N SER A 98 -2.88 -13.29 4.14
CA SER A 98 -2.13 -12.38 5.01
C SER A 98 -0.83 -11.89 4.39
N PHE A 99 -0.12 -12.77 3.70
CA PHE A 99 1.09 -12.39 2.97
C PHE A 99 0.78 -11.37 1.88
N LEU A 100 -0.22 -11.62 1.05
CA LEU A 100 -0.63 -10.70 -0.03
C LEU A 100 -1.15 -9.37 0.52
N PHE A 101 -1.91 -9.41 1.62
CA PHE A 101 -2.46 -8.22 2.27
C PHE A 101 -1.38 -7.23 2.71
N ILE A 102 -0.20 -7.75 3.04
CA ILE A 102 0.95 -6.94 3.44
C ILE A 102 1.85 -6.63 2.25
N LEU A 103 2.04 -7.59 1.35
CA LEU A 103 2.92 -7.44 0.19
C LEU A 103 2.48 -6.28 -0.72
N ILE A 104 1.18 -6.15 -0.99
CA ILE A 104 0.67 -5.13 -1.92
C ILE A 104 0.92 -3.71 -1.38
N PRO A 105 0.47 -3.32 -0.17
CA PRO A 105 0.77 -1.99 0.36
C PRO A 105 2.25 -1.75 0.63
N THR A 106 3.00 -2.76 1.10
CA THR A 106 4.45 -2.61 1.31
C THR A 106 5.18 -2.43 -0.02
N GLY A 107 4.76 -3.16 -1.05
CA GLY A 107 5.31 -3.03 -2.40
C GLY A 107 5.08 -1.64 -3.01
N SER A 108 3.97 -0.98 -2.71
CA SER A 108 3.71 0.38 -3.19
C SER A 108 4.67 1.43 -2.63
N ILE A 109 5.31 1.17 -1.48
CA ILE A 109 6.36 2.04 -0.94
C ILE A 109 7.56 2.13 -1.89
N LEU A 110 7.80 1.12 -2.75
CA LEU A 110 8.90 1.15 -3.71
C LEU A 110 8.79 2.30 -4.71
N ALA A 111 7.58 2.74 -5.07
CA ALA A 111 7.41 3.95 -5.87
C ALA A 111 8.01 5.17 -5.14
N TRP A 112 7.81 5.29 -3.83
CA TRP A 112 8.36 6.35 -3.00
C TRP A 112 9.87 6.21 -2.70
N VAL A 113 10.47 5.08 -3.06
CA VAL A 113 11.94 4.91 -3.11
C VAL A 113 12.48 5.29 -4.49
N ILE A 114 11.80 4.87 -5.56
CA ILE A 114 12.26 5.06 -6.94
C ILE A 114 12.03 6.50 -7.42
N VAL A 115 10.84 7.05 -7.20
CA VAL A 115 10.45 8.37 -7.74
C VAL A 115 11.33 9.51 -7.21
N PRO A 116 11.72 9.60 -5.93
CA PRO A 116 12.69 10.60 -5.49
C PRO A 116 14.04 10.55 -6.22
N VAL A 117 14.51 9.34 -6.58
CA VAL A 117 15.73 9.19 -7.38
C VAL A 117 15.51 9.73 -8.80
N LEU A 118 14.40 9.37 -9.43
CA LEU A 118 14.04 9.90 -10.75
C LEU A 118 13.83 11.43 -10.71
N TYR A 119 13.29 11.96 -9.63
CA TYR A 119 13.12 13.40 -9.42
C TYR A 119 14.46 14.13 -9.40
N MET A 120 15.46 13.61 -8.72
CA MET A 120 16.82 14.18 -8.70
C MET A 120 17.50 14.13 -10.08
N LEU A 121 17.11 13.18 -10.93
CA LEU A 121 17.59 13.02 -12.30
C LEU A 121 16.78 13.86 -13.32
N GLY A 122 15.75 14.59 -12.89
CA GLY A 122 14.85 15.33 -13.77
C GLY A 122 13.93 14.44 -14.63
N GLN A 123 13.70 13.19 -14.23
CA GLN A 123 12.93 12.16 -14.96
C GLN A 123 11.69 11.68 -14.22
N ALA A 124 11.31 12.29 -13.11
CA ALA A 124 10.14 11.87 -12.35
C ALA A 124 8.84 12.09 -13.14
N PRO A 125 7.90 11.13 -13.13
CA PRO A 125 6.57 11.33 -13.69
C PRO A 125 5.83 12.44 -12.91
N GLN A 126 5.44 13.52 -13.58
CA GLN A 126 4.76 14.66 -12.93
C GLN A 126 3.39 14.31 -12.33
N THR A 127 2.79 13.24 -12.80
CA THR A 127 1.48 12.75 -12.31
C THR A 127 1.60 11.85 -11.07
N ASP A 128 2.82 11.42 -10.72
CA ASP A 128 3.06 10.53 -9.58
C ASP A 128 2.90 11.25 -8.23
N ASP A 129 2.33 10.57 -7.27
CA ASP A 129 2.04 11.13 -5.95
C ASP A 129 3.30 11.48 -5.17
N ALA A 130 4.37 10.70 -5.29
CA ALA A 130 5.63 11.00 -4.60
C ALA A 130 6.32 12.24 -5.21
N ALA A 131 6.22 12.45 -6.54
CA ALA A 131 6.72 13.65 -7.18
C ALA A 131 5.94 14.89 -6.72
N LYS A 132 4.59 14.81 -6.75
CA LYS A 132 3.71 15.89 -6.27
C LYS A 132 3.90 16.18 -4.78
N PHE A 133 4.18 15.15 -3.98
CA PHE A 133 4.50 15.32 -2.56
C PHE A 133 5.80 16.10 -2.38
N ILE A 134 6.87 15.79 -3.14
CA ILE A 134 8.13 16.54 -3.10
C ILE A 134 7.90 18.00 -3.46
N ASP A 135 7.18 18.25 -4.57
CA ASP A 135 6.88 19.62 -5.03
C ASP A 135 6.08 20.44 -4.01
N SER A 136 5.05 19.82 -3.42
CA SER A 136 4.14 20.52 -2.51
C SER A 136 4.69 20.67 -1.09
N SER A 137 5.53 19.73 -0.62
CA SER A 137 6.11 19.77 0.72
C SER A 137 7.37 20.63 0.82
N GLY A 138 8.08 20.83 -0.30
CA GLY A 138 9.41 21.47 -0.32
C GLY A 138 10.49 20.62 0.37
N LEU A 139 10.20 19.37 0.72
CA LEU A 139 11.19 18.47 1.30
C LEU A 139 12.22 18.04 0.26
N SER A 140 13.47 17.90 0.69
CA SER A 140 14.51 17.34 -0.16
C SER A 140 14.12 15.90 -0.59
N PRO A 141 14.29 15.54 -1.88
CA PRO A 141 14.05 14.17 -2.35
C PRO A 141 14.82 13.10 -1.55
N TRP A 142 16.00 13.44 -1.00
CA TRP A 142 16.77 12.57 -0.12
C TRP A 142 16.03 12.24 1.18
N VAL A 143 15.33 13.21 1.75
CA VAL A 143 14.53 13.00 2.99
C VAL A 143 13.37 12.06 2.70
N VAL A 144 12.68 12.25 1.58
CA VAL A 144 11.56 11.41 1.15
C VAL A 144 12.03 9.98 0.88
N LEU A 145 13.16 9.83 0.14
CA LEU A 145 13.79 8.55 -0.13
C LEU A 145 14.15 7.81 1.18
N LEU A 146 14.83 8.47 2.10
CA LEU A 146 15.23 7.88 3.37
C LEU A 146 14.01 7.45 4.19
N GLY A 147 12.98 8.31 4.28
CA GLY A 147 11.74 8.00 4.95
C GLY A 147 11.04 6.77 4.37
N ALA A 148 10.96 6.69 3.03
CA ALA A 148 10.38 5.54 2.33
C ALA A 148 11.18 4.25 2.58
N VAL A 149 12.52 4.30 2.53
CA VAL A 149 13.39 3.14 2.83
C VAL A 149 13.19 2.67 4.27
N LEU A 150 13.13 3.58 5.23
CA LEU A 150 12.91 3.23 6.64
C LEU A 150 11.51 2.64 6.86
N LEU A 151 10.48 3.20 6.22
CA LEU A 151 9.12 2.68 6.28
C LEU A 151 9.04 1.27 5.66
N PHE A 152 9.64 1.07 4.49
CA PHE A 152 9.70 -0.22 3.82
C PHE A 152 10.40 -1.27 4.68
N ALA A 153 11.59 -0.95 5.20
CA ALA A 153 12.35 -1.83 6.08
C ALA A 153 11.59 -2.15 7.37
N GLY A 154 10.91 -1.17 7.96
CA GLY A 154 10.06 -1.34 9.14
C GLY A 154 8.88 -2.30 8.89
N CYS A 155 8.20 -2.17 7.75
CA CYS A 155 7.12 -3.08 7.35
C CYS A 155 7.64 -4.52 7.17
N LEU A 156 8.77 -4.69 6.47
CA LEU A 156 9.38 -6.01 6.29
C LEU A 156 9.83 -6.64 7.62
N PHE A 157 10.46 -5.85 8.48
CA PHE A 157 10.89 -6.30 9.81
C PHE A 157 9.69 -6.75 10.67
N LEU A 158 8.60 -5.96 10.69
CA LEU A 158 7.39 -6.31 11.43
C LEU A 158 6.74 -7.58 10.87
N ALA A 159 6.62 -7.70 9.55
CA ALA A 159 6.08 -8.90 8.89
C ALA A 159 6.92 -10.14 9.20
N TRP A 160 8.25 -10.01 9.21
CA TRP A 160 9.16 -11.08 9.61
C TRP A 160 9.01 -11.45 11.09
N LYS A 161 8.99 -10.46 11.99
CA LYS A 161 8.80 -10.67 13.45
C LYS A 161 7.46 -11.35 13.76
N LYS A 162 6.42 -11.01 13.01
CA LYS A 162 5.09 -11.63 13.12
C LYS A 162 4.99 -13.01 12.44
N LYS A 163 6.08 -13.53 11.86
CA LYS A 163 6.16 -14.82 11.17
C LYS A 163 5.27 -14.95 9.93
N ILE A 164 4.89 -13.82 9.28
CA ILE A 164 4.00 -13.83 8.13
C ILE A 164 4.71 -14.47 6.93
N PHE A 165 5.96 -14.11 6.68
CA PHE A 165 6.78 -14.72 5.61
C PHE A 165 7.02 -16.20 5.84
N GLN A 166 7.35 -16.60 7.07
CA GLN A 166 7.59 -17.99 7.43
C GLN A 166 6.34 -18.84 7.25
N ASN A 167 5.17 -18.32 7.69
CA ASN A 167 3.89 -19.02 7.57
C ASN A 167 3.43 -19.13 6.11
N TYR A 168 3.62 -18.09 5.30
CA TYR A 168 3.38 -18.15 3.87
C TYR A 168 4.25 -19.22 3.21
N TRP A 169 5.55 -19.21 3.52
CA TRP A 169 6.50 -20.16 2.95
C TRP A 169 6.18 -21.60 3.35
N ALA A 170 5.80 -21.82 4.61
CA ALA A 170 5.34 -23.10 5.09
C ALA A 170 4.07 -23.57 4.34
N ALA A 171 3.11 -22.66 4.10
CA ALA A 171 1.92 -22.97 3.32
C ALA A 171 2.21 -23.33 1.86
N VAL A 172 3.17 -22.65 1.24
CA VAL A 172 3.59 -22.92 -0.17
C VAL A 172 4.33 -24.25 -0.27
N LYS A 173 5.23 -24.56 0.67
CA LYS A 173 6.04 -25.79 0.68
C LYS A 173 5.32 -27.03 1.17
N SER A 174 4.17 -26.92 1.87
CA SER A 174 3.45 -28.09 2.36
C SER A 174 3.14 -29.04 1.19
N GLU A 175 3.56 -30.30 1.30
CA GLU A 175 3.22 -31.36 0.35
C GLU A 175 1.88 -32.00 0.75
N ALA A 176 1.20 -32.62 -0.22
CA ALA A 176 0.04 -33.43 0.06
C ALA A 176 0.53 -34.71 0.76
N SER A 177 0.28 -34.83 2.06
CA SER A 177 0.44 -36.08 2.80
C SER A 177 -0.64 -37.05 2.44
#